data_b6049d663f9ada13d623fdf502cbacf4
#
_entry.id   b6049d663f9ada13d623fdf502cbacf4
#
_cell.length_a   1.000
_cell.length_b   1.000
_cell.length_c   1.000
_cell.angle_alpha   90.00
_cell.angle_beta   90.00
_cell.angle_gamma   90.00
#
_symmetry.space_group_name_H-M   'P 1'
#
loop_
_entity.id
_entity.type
_entity.pdbx_description
1 polymer ?
#
loop_
_entity_poly.entity_id
_entity_poly.type
_entity_poly.pdbx_seq_one_letter_code
_entity_poly.pdbx_strand_id
1 'polypeptide(L)'
;MFKYIIVDEYQDISRQRFDLTKALSEVTDAKIIAVGDDWQSIYAFSGSDITLFTKFSEKMGYAKMLKIVKTYRNSQEVIDIAGNFIQKNSEQIRKRLLSPKNITDPVIIYTYDSTAKGRKGDRRSGSNYAVAHAVETALTQLIMYKKQEGRQPGTILLLGRYAFDGDHLEKSGLFEFVRGGSKIKSVKYPKLDITFMTAHSSKGLGYDDVIIVNGKNETYGFPSKIEDDPVLAFVIKGDRSIDYAEERRLFYVAMTRTKNRVFFVAPEQNPSEFLLELKKDYKNVVLHGNWNEEKPQSIAKKSCPLCGYPMQLKYKRAYGLRLYICTNEPEICGFMTNDYRAGKLCIQKCDKCRDGYLVVKSSKENGYFLGCTNYKTNGTGCNKSIGMKYYYDQMGYRMEIVTESPVAISRIEKENPVKRVAVTQVSTDDYVEIEKTTAASVRYKRWILNNVVDTVLRALQDVSKVRYYGVTMLTDILRGANSKRILDNGLEMVPEYGMLKEIPRETIQNIIEWLINEHYILKTKEKYPVLHSTYEGLHYSESLTKTKLEELKAYLEKDEA
;
A
#
# COMPACT_ATOMS: atom_id res chain seq x y z
N MET A 1 10.52 34.10 -33.38
CA MET A 1 9.48 33.27 -32.75
C MET A 1 9.96 31.83 -32.74
N PHE A 2 9.83 31.10 -31.63
CA PHE A 2 10.29 29.70 -31.52
C PHE A 2 9.36 28.79 -32.35
N LYS A 3 9.95 27.87 -33.11
CA LYS A 3 9.19 26.85 -33.86
C LYS A 3 8.96 25.57 -33.08
N TYR A 4 9.79 25.30 -32.08
CA TYR A 4 9.76 24.11 -31.26
C TYR A 4 10.03 24.47 -29.79
N ILE A 5 9.32 23.79 -28.88
CA ILE A 5 9.57 23.75 -27.44
C ILE A 5 9.93 22.33 -27.10
N ILE A 6 11.17 22.10 -26.66
CA ILE A 6 11.65 20.77 -26.31
C ILE A 6 11.73 20.70 -24.79
N VAL A 7 11.05 19.72 -24.19
CA VAL A 7 11.06 19.48 -22.73
C VAL A 7 11.58 18.07 -22.48
N ASP A 8 12.73 17.98 -21.82
CA ASP A 8 13.34 16.72 -21.40
C ASP A 8 12.88 16.32 -19.99
N GLU A 9 13.03 15.04 -19.64
CA GLU A 9 12.55 14.47 -18.35
C GLU A 9 11.09 14.86 -18.04
N TYR A 10 10.25 14.85 -19.07
CA TYR A 10 8.87 15.34 -18.98
C TYR A 10 8.00 14.59 -17.95
N GLN A 11 8.34 13.37 -17.58
CA GLN A 11 7.66 12.61 -16.52
C GLN A 11 7.76 13.26 -15.14
N ASP A 12 8.68 14.23 -14.97
CA ASP A 12 8.85 14.99 -13.71
C ASP A 12 8.23 16.39 -13.77
N ILE A 13 7.39 16.65 -14.78
CA ILE A 13 6.77 17.97 -14.94
C ILE A 13 5.72 18.22 -13.84
N SER A 14 5.77 19.40 -13.22
CA SER A 14 4.71 19.88 -12.33
C SER A 14 3.59 20.57 -13.12
N ARG A 15 2.43 20.73 -12.49
CA ARG A 15 1.28 21.40 -13.12
C ARG A 15 1.63 22.81 -13.62
N GLN A 16 2.37 23.59 -12.82
CA GLN A 16 2.75 24.95 -13.20
C GLN A 16 3.65 24.98 -14.44
N ARG A 17 4.63 24.05 -14.52
CA ARG A 17 5.52 23.95 -15.70
C ARG A 17 4.76 23.47 -16.93
N PHE A 18 3.79 22.59 -16.76
CA PHE A 18 2.89 22.13 -17.81
C PHE A 18 2.08 23.31 -18.36
N ASP A 19 1.41 24.08 -17.48
CA ASP A 19 0.57 25.22 -17.87
C ASP A 19 1.42 26.31 -18.57
N LEU A 20 2.63 26.58 -18.10
CA LEU A 20 3.59 27.49 -18.79
C LEU A 20 3.96 26.96 -20.18
N THR A 21 4.29 25.67 -20.31
CA THR A 21 4.67 25.05 -21.59
C THR A 21 3.53 25.16 -22.61
N LYS A 22 2.29 24.90 -22.13
CA LYS A 22 1.08 24.98 -22.93
C LYS A 22 0.83 26.43 -23.42
N ALA A 23 0.85 27.40 -22.49
CA ALA A 23 0.65 28.82 -22.82
C ALA A 23 1.70 29.34 -23.83
N LEU A 24 2.97 28.95 -23.66
CA LEU A 24 4.02 29.30 -24.61
C LEU A 24 3.75 28.72 -26.01
N SER A 25 3.31 27.48 -26.10
CA SER A 25 2.95 26.85 -27.37
C SER A 25 1.77 27.57 -28.05
N GLU A 26 0.73 27.89 -27.27
CA GLU A 26 -0.47 28.60 -27.79
C GLU A 26 -0.14 30.01 -28.32
N VAL A 27 0.70 30.77 -27.61
CA VAL A 27 1.08 32.14 -28.01
C VAL A 27 2.04 32.15 -29.19
N THR A 28 2.92 31.16 -29.31
CA THR A 28 3.98 31.14 -30.33
C THR A 28 3.68 30.23 -31.51
N ASP A 29 2.62 29.47 -31.49
CA ASP A 29 2.30 28.35 -32.42
C ASP A 29 3.46 27.35 -32.55
N ALA A 30 4.26 27.20 -31.49
CA ALA A 30 5.39 26.30 -31.44
C ALA A 30 4.95 24.86 -31.17
N LYS A 31 5.53 23.91 -31.89
CA LYS A 31 5.30 22.46 -31.64
C LYS A 31 6.05 22.01 -30.40
N ILE A 32 5.38 21.24 -29.54
CA ILE A 32 5.98 20.68 -28.34
C ILE A 32 6.57 19.29 -28.64
N ILE A 33 7.82 19.08 -28.19
CA ILE A 33 8.50 17.80 -28.19
C ILE A 33 8.78 17.46 -26.73
N ALA A 34 8.00 16.50 -26.16
CA ALA A 34 8.16 16.02 -24.79
C ALA A 34 8.93 14.70 -24.81
N VAL A 35 10.06 14.64 -24.11
CA VAL A 35 10.89 13.44 -23.98
C VAL A 35 10.89 13.00 -22.53
N GLY A 36 10.70 11.71 -22.25
CA GLY A 36 10.67 11.22 -20.88
C GLY A 36 10.49 9.70 -20.78
N ASP A 37 10.55 9.22 -19.55
CA ASP A 37 10.36 7.83 -19.18
C ASP A 37 9.46 7.74 -17.94
N ASP A 38 8.20 7.37 -18.12
CA ASP A 38 7.21 7.24 -17.05
C ASP A 38 7.63 6.23 -15.96
N TRP A 39 8.45 5.23 -16.30
CA TRP A 39 9.00 4.28 -15.34
C TRP A 39 10.01 4.93 -14.37
N GLN A 40 10.52 6.13 -14.70
CA GLN A 40 11.46 6.91 -13.89
C GLN A 40 10.82 8.14 -13.22
N SER A 41 9.48 8.24 -13.17
CA SER A 41 8.78 9.31 -12.45
C SER A 41 8.81 9.04 -10.93
N ILE A 42 9.71 9.69 -10.22
CA ILE A 42 10.01 9.48 -8.79
C ILE A 42 9.99 10.77 -7.95
N TYR A 43 9.45 11.87 -8.48
CA TYR A 43 9.42 13.18 -7.82
C TYR A 43 8.00 13.68 -7.53
N ALA A 44 7.03 12.76 -7.28
CA ALA A 44 5.67 13.14 -6.90
C ALA A 44 5.67 14.00 -5.62
N PHE A 45 6.53 13.69 -4.65
CA PHE A 45 6.69 14.48 -3.43
C PHE A 45 7.12 15.96 -3.67
N SER A 46 7.69 16.26 -4.82
CA SER A 46 8.06 17.64 -5.24
C SER A 46 7.03 18.28 -6.19
N GLY A 47 5.85 17.66 -6.35
CA GLY A 47 4.73 18.18 -7.12
C GLY A 47 4.74 17.78 -8.60
N SER A 48 5.52 16.77 -9.02
CA SER A 48 5.38 16.20 -10.36
C SER A 48 4.08 15.38 -10.46
N ASP A 49 3.43 15.49 -11.63
CA ASP A 49 2.19 14.76 -11.95
C ASP A 49 2.40 13.88 -13.18
N ILE A 50 2.61 12.59 -12.95
CA ILE A 50 2.84 11.59 -14.00
C ILE A 50 1.71 11.55 -15.04
N THR A 51 0.48 11.92 -14.65
CA THR A 51 -0.68 11.92 -15.56
C THR A 51 -0.53 12.95 -16.68
N LEU A 52 0.27 14.01 -16.48
CA LEU A 52 0.58 14.98 -17.51
C LEU A 52 1.43 14.39 -18.65
N PHE A 53 2.20 13.33 -18.35
CA PHE A 53 2.98 12.58 -19.33
C PHE A 53 2.19 11.41 -19.91
N THR A 54 1.61 10.54 -19.07
CA THR A 54 0.91 9.33 -19.54
C THR A 54 -0.36 9.65 -20.33
N LYS A 55 -1.01 10.79 -20.04
CA LYS A 55 -2.19 11.31 -20.73
C LYS A 55 -1.88 12.57 -21.57
N PHE A 56 -0.69 12.64 -22.15
CA PHE A 56 -0.22 13.81 -22.88
C PHE A 56 -1.19 14.23 -23.99
N SER A 57 -1.67 13.29 -24.81
CA SER A 57 -2.61 13.59 -25.91
C SER A 57 -3.96 14.13 -25.43
N GLU A 58 -4.45 13.67 -24.28
CA GLU A 58 -5.70 14.19 -23.69
C GLU A 58 -5.54 15.62 -23.17
N LYS A 59 -4.33 15.98 -22.73
CA LYS A 59 -4.03 17.26 -22.09
C LYS A 59 -3.56 18.34 -23.06
N MET A 60 -2.78 17.95 -24.07
CA MET A 60 -2.14 18.86 -25.04
C MET A 60 -2.81 18.80 -26.43
N GLY A 61 -3.75 17.86 -26.66
CA GLY A 61 -4.33 17.62 -27.97
C GLY A 61 -3.58 16.54 -28.76
N TYR A 62 -3.81 16.47 -30.06
CA TYR A 62 -3.22 15.43 -30.91
C TYR A 62 -1.69 15.38 -30.78
N ALA A 63 -1.17 14.20 -30.46
CA ALA A 63 0.26 13.97 -30.34
C ALA A 63 0.67 12.64 -31.00
N LYS A 64 1.81 12.63 -31.69
CA LYS A 64 2.44 11.42 -32.18
C LYS A 64 3.38 10.86 -31.12
N MET A 65 3.04 9.70 -30.55
CA MET A 65 3.88 9.00 -29.58
C MET A 65 4.90 8.12 -30.29
N LEU A 66 6.17 8.29 -29.97
CA LEU A 66 7.29 7.45 -30.41
C LEU A 66 7.91 6.77 -29.21
N LYS A 67 8.17 5.46 -29.29
CA LYS A 67 8.81 4.69 -28.22
C LYS A 67 10.25 4.37 -28.58
N ILE A 68 11.20 4.80 -27.74
CA ILE A 68 12.60 4.38 -27.83
C ILE A 68 12.71 3.05 -27.08
N VAL A 69 12.92 1.97 -27.81
CA VAL A 69 12.92 0.61 -27.26
C VAL A 69 14.31 -0.02 -27.11
N LYS A 70 15.36 0.63 -27.61
CA LYS A 70 16.72 0.10 -27.54
C LYS A 70 17.54 0.84 -26.47
N THR A 71 18.15 0.10 -25.58
CA THR A 71 19.05 0.60 -24.55
C THR A 71 20.43 -0.04 -24.66
N TYR A 72 21.47 0.70 -24.26
CA TYR A 72 22.86 0.27 -24.28
C TYR A 72 23.49 0.24 -22.87
N ARG A 73 22.73 0.70 -21.87
CA ARG A 73 23.22 0.77 -20.48
C ARG A 73 23.21 -0.61 -19.83
N ASN A 74 22.04 -1.16 -19.61
CA ASN A 74 21.81 -2.39 -18.86
C ASN A 74 21.93 -3.62 -19.76
N SER A 75 22.14 -4.81 -19.17
CA SER A 75 21.98 -6.09 -19.85
C SER A 75 20.50 -6.42 -20.11
N GLN A 76 20.23 -7.33 -21.05
CA GLN A 76 18.87 -7.74 -21.38
C GLN A 76 18.15 -8.33 -20.15
N GLU A 77 18.86 -9.16 -19.40
CA GLU A 77 18.27 -9.83 -18.23
C GLU A 77 17.88 -8.85 -17.11
N VAL A 78 18.71 -7.82 -16.86
CA VAL A 78 18.39 -6.77 -15.88
C VAL A 78 17.15 -5.99 -16.31
N ILE A 79 17.05 -5.59 -17.59
CA ILE A 79 15.88 -4.84 -18.06
C ILE A 79 14.62 -5.70 -18.18
N ASP A 80 14.73 -7.00 -18.44
CA ASP A 80 13.58 -7.90 -18.44
C ASP A 80 13.01 -8.05 -17.03
N ILE A 81 13.85 -8.24 -16.03
CA ILE A 81 13.45 -8.32 -14.63
C ILE A 81 12.85 -6.98 -14.18
N ALA A 82 13.58 -5.87 -14.34
CA ALA A 82 13.15 -4.56 -13.89
C ALA A 82 11.93 -4.04 -14.66
N GLY A 83 11.87 -4.27 -15.98
CA GLY A 83 10.77 -3.85 -16.84
C GLY A 83 9.48 -4.62 -16.56
N ASN A 84 9.55 -5.92 -16.34
CA ASN A 84 8.37 -6.71 -15.97
C ASN A 84 7.90 -6.37 -14.54
N PHE A 85 8.84 -6.11 -13.61
CA PHE A 85 8.51 -5.68 -12.26
C PHE A 85 7.72 -4.37 -12.24
N ILE A 86 8.16 -3.35 -12.99
CA ILE A 86 7.49 -2.05 -13.01
C ILE A 86 6.15 -2.08 -13.76
N GLN A 87 6.03 -2.89 -14.82
CA GLN A 87 4.81 -3.01 -15.63
C GLN A 87 3.68 -3.79 -14.96
N LYS A 88 3.87 -4.31 -13.75
CA LYS A 88 2.76 -4.79 -12.90
C LYS A 88 1.84 -3.64 -12.50
N ASN A 89 2.35 -2.41 -12.47
CA ASN A 89 1.53 -1.23 -12.39
C ASN A 89 0.86 -0.96 -13.75
N SER A 90 -0.47 -1.07 -13.82
CA SER A 90 -1.26 -0.93 -15.05
C SER A 90 -1.23 0.47 -15.65
N GLU A 91 -0.95 1.49 -14.84
CA GLU A 91 -0.88 2.89 -15.27
C GLU A 91 0.41 3.23 -16.03
N GLN A 92 1.40 2.34 -16.02
CA GLN A 92 2.66 2.55 -16.73
C GLN A 92 2.52 2.27 -18.23
N ILE A 93 3.17 3.08 -19.05
CA ILE A 93 3.22 2.89 -20.51
C ILE A 93 3.95 1.57 -20.80
N ARG A 94 3.25 0.61 -21.38
CA ARG A 94 3.84 -0.69 -21.72
C ARG A 94 4.86 -0.54 -22.84
N LYS A 95 6.07 -1.00 -22.60
CA LYS A 95 7.16 -1.04 -23.56
C LYS A 95 8.06 -2.26 -23.31
N ARG A 96 8.64 -2.79 -24.37
CA ARG A 96 9.64 -3.86 -24.30
C ARG A 96 10.97 -3.27 -24.72
N LEU A 97 11.91 -3.22 -23.78
CA LEU A 97 13.25 -2.72 -24.04
C LEU A 97 14.14 -3.85 -24.55
N LEU A 98 15.05 -3.51 -25.47
CA LEU A 98 16.03 -4.42 -26.05
C LEU A 98 17.44 -3.93 -25.77
N SER A 99 18.34 -4.85 -25.40
CA SER A 99 19.75 -4.56 -25.19
C SER A 99 20.63 -5.56 -25.98
N PRO A 100 21.77 -5.11 -26.52
CA PRO A 100 22.75 -6.01 -27.12
C PRO A 100 23.62 -6.74 -26.08
N LYS A 101 23.47 -6.41 -24.78
CA LYS A 101 24.28 -6.99 -23.68
C LYS A 101 23.53 -8.10 -23.00
N ASN A 102 24.20 -9.21 -22.74
CA ASN A 102 23.71 -10.33 -21.93
C ASN A 102 24.67 -10.59 -20.78
N ILE A 103 24.14 -11.05 -19.65
CA ILE A 103 24.94 -11.37 -18.46
C ILE A 103 24.32 -12.54 -17.68
N THR A 104 25.16 -13.38 -17.11
CA THR A 104 24.74 -14.40 -16.15
C THR A 104 24.56 -13.78 -14.77
N ASP A 105 23.62 -14.32 -13.97
CA ASP A 105 23.34 -13.85 -12.61
C ASP A 105 23.14 -12.33 -12.54
N PRO A 106 22.08 -11.79 -13.21
CA PRO A 106 21.88 -10.35 -13.35
C PRO A 106 21.52 -9.67 -12.03
N VAL A 107 20.84 -10.41 -11.14
CA VAL A 107 20.37 -9.94 -9.83
C VAL A 107 20.77 -10.97 -8.77
N ILE A 108 21.51 -10.52 -7.77
CA ILE A 108 22.08 -11.36 -6.71
C ILE A 108 21.70 -10.76 -5.36
N ILE A 109 21.20 -11.60 -4.44
CA ILE A 109 20.75 -11.19 -3.11
C ILE A 109 21.62 -11.87 -2.06
N TYR A 110 22.20 -11.08 -1.15
CA TYR A 110 22.90 -11.54 0.04
C TYR A 110 22.07 -11.27 1.28
N THR A 111 21.88 -12.29 2.12
CA THR A 111 21.16 -12.13 3.38
C THR A 111 22.11 -11.87 4.54
N TYR A 112 21.57 -11.26 5.60
CA TYR A 112 22.27 -11.04 6.86
C TYR A 112 21.32 -11.24 8.05
N ASP A 113 21.85 -11.64 9.22
CA ASP A 113 21.09 -11.72 10.44
C ASP A 113 20.87 -10.34 11.05
N SER A 114 19.63 -9.83 10.96
CA SER A 114 19.23 -8.54 11.52
C SER A 114 19.06 -8.57 13.04
N THR A 115 18.99 -9.77 13.66
CA THR A 115 18.84 -9.93 15.11
C THR A 115 20.18 -9.89 15.86
N ALA A 116 21.30 -9.82 15.13
CA ALA A 116 22.64 -9.76 15.70
C ALA A 116 22.76 -8.62 16.73
N LYS A 117 22.99 -8.98 17.99
CA LYS A 117 23.11 -8.02 19.09
C LYS A 117 24.50 -7.40 19.11
N GLY A 118 24.55 -6.05 19.17
CA GLY A 118 25.78 -5.31 19.35
C GLY A 118 26.36 -5.52 20.75
N ARG A 119 27.70 -5.65 20.84
CA ARG A 119 28.43 -5.65 22.11
C ARG A 119 28.83 -4.21 22.44
N LYS A 120 28.64 -3.78 23.70
CA LYS A 120 29.00 -2.43 24.14
C LYS A 120 30.50 -2.18 23.88
N GLY A 121 30.81 -1.14 23.09
CA GLY A 121 32.19 -0.77 22.74
C GLY A 121 32.79 -1.53 21.54
N ASP A 122 32.12 -2.55 21.00
CA ASP A 122 32.59 -3.31 19.83
C ASP A 122 31.83 -2.88 18.57
N ARG A 123 32.47 -2.12 17.68
CA ARG A 123 31.91 -1.69 16.39
C ARG A 123 31.69 -2.87 15.42
N ARG A 124 32.36 -3.99 15.61
CA ARG A 124 32.25 -5.20 14.78
C ARG A 124 31.16 -6.15 15.26
N SER A 125 30.11 -5.59 15.84
CA SER A 125 28.96 -6.35 16.32
C SER A 125 27.65 -5.60 16.07
N GLY A 126 26.53 -6.33 16.08
CA GLY A 126 25.20 -5.76 15.88
C GLY A 126 24.76 -5.61 14.42
N SER A 127 23.54 -5.09 14.24
CA SER A 127 22.89 -5.04 12.93
C SER A 127 23.63 -4.19 11.90
N ASN A 128 24.24 -3.08 12.28
CA ASN A 128 25.02 -2.24 11.35
C ASN A 128 26.25 -2.97 10.82
N TYR A 129 26.92 -3.73 11.68
CA TYR A 129 28.04 -4.56 11.27
C TYR A 129 27.56 -5.69 10.33
N ALA A 130 26.45 -6.36 10.65
CA ALA A 130 25.91 -7.44 9.82
C ALA A 130 25.56 -6.96 8.40
N VAL A 131 24.91 -5.80 8.26
CA VAL A 131 24.64 -5.17 6.94
C VAL A 131 25.95 -4.87 6.21
N ALA A 132 26.89 -4.19 6.87
CA ALA A 132 28.14 -3.79 6.25
C ALA A 132 28.99 -5.00 5.83
N HIS A 133 29.00 -6.08 6.63
CA HIS A 133 29.68 -7.34 6.31
C HIS A 133 29.04 -8.04 5.09
N ALA A 134 27.70 -8.00 4.98
CA ALA A 134 27.01 -8.51 3.80
C ALA A 134 27.34 -7.69 2.54
N VAL A 135 27.46 -6.36 2.65
CA VAL A 135 27.95 -5.49 1.56
C VAL A 135 29.39 -5.86 1.18
N GLU A 136 30.28 -6.08 2.16
CA GLU A 136 31.66 -6.51 1.90
C GLU A 136 31.70 -7.88 1.23
N THR A 137 30.81 -8.80 1.58
CA THR A 137 30.66 -10.10 0.92
C THR A 137 30.22 -9.92 -0.53
N ALA A 138 29.24 -9.06 -0.80
CA ALA A 138 28.80 -8.72 -2.14
C ALA A 138 29.94 -8.10 -2.98
N LEU A 139 30.76 -7.22 -2.40
CA LEU A 139 31.97 -6.67 -3.05
C LEU A 139 32.98 -7.77 -3.37
N THR A 140 33.21 -8.72 -2.46
CA THR A 140 34.12 -9.87 -2.70
C THR A 140 33.64 -10.68 -3.90
N GLN A 141 32.34 -10.97 -3.96
CA GLN A 141 31.77 -11.73 -5.07
C GLN A 141 31.81 -10.96 -6.39
N LEU A 142 31.55 -9.66 -6.35
CA LEU A 142 31.66 -8.77 -7.52
C LEU A 142 33.08 -8.85 -8.11
N ILE A 143 34.13 -8.78 -7.26
CA ILE A 143 35.51 -8.91 -7.68
C ILE A 143 35.75 -10.29 -8.34
N MET A 144 35.17 -11.36 -7.78
CA MET A 144 35.30 -12.72 -8.34
C MET A 144 34.66 -12.82 -9.73
N TYR A 145 33.44 -12.28 -9.92
CA TYR A 145 32.78 -12.22 -11.23
C TYR A 145 33.64 -11.45 -12.25
N LYS A 146 34.18 -10.28 -11.87
CA LYS A 146 35.03 -9.50 -12.77
C LYS A 146 36.32 -10.26 -13.15
N LYS A 147 36.91 -10.94 -12.19
CA LYS A 147 38.10 -11.79 -12.45
C LYS A 147 37.79 -12.93 -13.42
N GLN A 148 36.66 -13.62 -13.24
CA GLN A 148 36.20 -14.66 -14.16
C GLN A 148 35.94 -14.15 -15.58
N GLU A 149 35.45 -12.90 -15.69
CA GLU A 149 35.22 -12.20 -16.96
C GLU A 149 36.54 -11.61 -17.58
N GLY A 150 37.69 -11.78 -16.93
CA GLY A 150 38.97 -11.19 -17.36
C GLY A 150 38.99 -9.65 -17.24
N ARG A 151 38.19 -9.06 -16.36
CA ARG A 151 38.04 -7.62 -16.18
C ARG A 151 38.45 -7.19 -14.78
N GLN A 152 38.74 -5.90 -14.64
CA GLN A 152 38.86 -5.26 -13.33
C GLN A 152 37.51 -4.66 -12.90
N PRO A 153 37.24 -4.57 -11.58
CA PRO A 153 36.09 -3.79 -11.09
C PRO A 153 36.17 -2.33 -11.57
N GLY A 154 35.08 -1.83 -12.12
CA GLY A 154 34.90 -0.42 -12.48
C GLY A 154 34.29 0.38 -11.34
N THR A 155 33.44 1.34 -11.69
CA THR A 155 32.70 2.17 -10.74
C THR A 155 31.61 1.37 -10.04
N ILE A 156 31.53 1.47 -8.72
CA ILE A 156 30.55 0.76 -7.89
C ILE A 156 29.69 1.79 -7.16
N LEU A 157 28.36 1.62 -7.23
CA LEU A 157 27.41 2.39 -6.44
C LEU A 157 26.89 1.55 -5.28
N LEU A 158 27.12 2.02 -4.06
CA LEU A 158 26.34 1.59 -2.90
C LEU A 158 25.10 2.48 -2.82
N LEU A 159 23.94 1.89 -2.96
CA LEU A 159 22.68 2.61 -3.06
C LEU A 159 21.82 2.36 -1.83
N GLY A 160 21.59 3.41 -1.02
CA GLY A 160 20.65 3.41 0.09
C GLY A 160 19.28 3.94 -0.30
N ARG A 161 18.23 3.56 0.44
CA ARG A 161 16.94 4.24 0.32
C ARG A 161 16.99 5.62 0.99
N TYR A 162 17.77 5.74 2.06
CA TYR A 162 17.97 6.95 2.86
C TYR A 162 19.46 7.28 3.03
N ALA A 163 19.76 8.54 3.35
CA ALA A 163 21.13 8.97 3.60
C ALA A 163 21.77 8.24 4.80
N PHE A 164 21.00 7.97 5.86
CA PHE A 164 21.49 7.28 7.05
C PHE A 164 21.86 5.80 6.81
N ASP A 165 21.49 5.20 5.66
CA ASP A 165 21.98 3.87 5.28
C ASP A 165 23.51 3.91 5.10
N GLY A 166 24.05 5.03 4.59
CA GLY A 166 25.49 5.28 4.54
C GLY A 166 26.13 5.44 5.92
N ASP A 167 25.48 6.18 6.82
CA ASP A 167 25.96 6.35 8.21
C ASP A 167 26.04 5.00 8.95
N HIS A 168 25.14 4.07 8.65
CA HIS A 168 25.17 2.73 9.21
C HIS A 168 26.38 1.93 8.73
N LEU A 169 26.75 2.09 7.43
CA LEU A 169 27.97 1.47 6.90
C LEU A 169 29.23 2.03 7.57
N GLU A 170 29.31 3.35 7.77
CA GLU A 170 30.46 3.99 8.43
C GLU A 170 30.57 3.58 9.89
N LYS A 171 29.46 3.54 10.63
CA LYS A 171 29.42 3.12 12.04
C LYS A 171 29.90 1.70 12.27
N SER A 172 29.85 0.84 11.25
CA SER A 172 30.34 -0.54 11.32
C SER A 172 31.88 -0.64 11.41
N GLY A 173 32.59 0.41 10.99
CA GLY A 173 34.05 0.41 10.88
C GLY A 173 34.62 -0.38 9.70
N LEU A 174 33.77 -0.90 8.79
CA LEU A 174 34.19 -1.58 7.54
C LEU A 174 34.26 -0.63 6.34
N PHE A 175 33.64 0.55 6.48
CA PHE A 175 33.59 1.58 5.45
C PHE A 175 33.88 2.96 6.06
N GLU A 176 34.48 3.84 5.26
CA GLU A 176 34.82 5.21 5.67
C GLU A 176 34.46 6.19 4.56
N PHE A 177 33.73 7.26 4.90
CA PHE A 177 33.45 8.34 3.94
C PHE A 177 34.70 9.20 3.72
N VAL A 178 34.93 9.53 2.45
CA VAL A 178 35.96 10.52 2.09
C VAL A 178 35.38 11.91 2.34
N ARG A 179 36.09 12.73 3.12
CA ARG A 179 35.62 14.08 3.50
C ARG A 179 35.21 14.89 2.27
N GLY A 180 34.03 15.51 2.38
CA GLY A 180 33.52 16.45 1.38
C GLY A 180 32.83 15.87 0.15
N GLY A 181 32.51 14.56 0.13
CA GLY A 181 31.87 13.94 -1.02
C GLY A 181 31.06 12.68 -0.74
N SER A 182 30.50 12.12 -1.80
CA SER A 182 29.75 10.86 -1.78
C SER A 182 30.65 9.60 -1.92
N LYS A 183 31.97 9.78 -2.02
CA LYS A 183 32.90 8.65 -2.09
C LYS A 183 33.03 7.95 -0.74
N ILE A 184 32.99 6.62 -0.76
CA ILE A 184 33.16 5.77 0.41
C ILE A 184 34.25 4.73 0.11
N LYS A 185 35.08 4.44 1.08
CA LYS A 185 36.16 3.44 0.95
C LYS A 185 35.83 2.19 1.77
N SER A 186 36.01 1.03 1.19
CA SER A 186 36.04 -0.22 1.96
C SER A 186 37.41 -0.39 2.59
N VAL A 187 37.45 -0.69 3.89
CA VAL A 187 38.68 -0.96 4.61
C VAL A 187 39.40 -2.18 4.00
N LYS A 188 38.66 -3.20 3.63
CA LYS A 188 39.20 -4.42 3.01
C LYS A 188 39.65 -4.23 1.56
N TYR A 189 38.98 -3.38 0.81
CA TYR A 189 39.22 -3.13 -0.61
C TYR A 189 39.42 -1.64 -0.92
N PRO A 190 40.51 -1.02 -0.42
CA PRO A 190 40.71 0.43 -0.47
C PRO A 190 40.90 1.01 -1.88
N LYS A 191 41.23 0.14 -2.87
CA LYS A 191 41.44 0.54 -4.27
C LYS A 191 40.18 0.56 -5.13
N LEU A 192 39.04 0.07 -4.61
CA LEU A 192 37.78 0.11 -5.35
C LEU A 192 37.24 1.55 -5.43
N ASP A 193 36.72 1.91 -6.60
CA ASP A 193 36.03 3.18 -6.81
C ASP A 193 34.55 3.04 -6.42
N ILE A 194 34.26 3.35 -5.15
CA ILE A 194 32.94 3.19 -4.56
C ILE A 194 32.33 4.57 -4.27
N THR A 195 31.08 4.75 -4.66
CA THR A 195 30.27 5.93 -4.35
C THR A 195 29.03 5.51 -3.58
N PHE A 196 28.62 6.25 -2.55
CA PHE A 196 27.35 6.06 -1.88
C PHE A 196 26.37 7.15 -2.28
N MET A 197 25.14 6.76 -2.62
CA MET A 197 24.04 7.67 -2.92
C MET A 197 22.71 7.08 -2.45
N THR A 198 21.70 7.96 -2.29
CA THR A 198 20.32 7.51 -2.14
C THR A 198 19.73 7.15 -3.51
N ALA A 199 18.66 6.33 -3.52
CA ALA A 199 17.97 5.95 -4.75
C ALA A 199 17.51 7.18 -5.56
N HIS A 200 16.97 8.21 -4.90
CA HIS A 200 16.55 9.46 -5.57
C HIS A 200 17.74 10.21 -6.18
N SER A 201 18.83 10.37 -5.43
CA SER A 201 20.02 11.10 -5.91
C SER A 201 20.75 10.39 -7.05
N SER A 202 20.50 9.09 -7.25
CA SER A 202 21.14 8.28 -8.30
C SER A 202 20.46 8.43 -9.68
N LYS A 203 19.29 9.09 -9.76
CA LYS A 203 18.59 9.27 -11.03
C LYS A 203 19.48 9.98 -12.06
N GLY A 204 19.39 9.56 -13.33
CA GLY A 204 20.22 10.06 -14.41
C GLY A 204 21.62 9.46 -14.50
N LEU A 205 22.19 8.96 -13.38
CA LEU A 205 23.53 8.40 -13.31
C LEU A 205 23.59 6.93 -13.75
N GLY A 206 24.80 6.42 -14.00
CA GLY A 206 25.06 5.02 -14.33
C GLY A 206 26.44 4.58 -13.86
N TYR A 207 26.47 3.40 -13.24
CA TYR A 207 27.66 2.79 -12.66
C TYR A 207 27.89 1.41 -13.26
N ASP A 208 29.11 0.89 -13.16
CA ASP A 208 29.39 -0.43 -13.72
C ASP A 208 28.65 -1.53 -12.95
N ASP A 209 28.60 -1.45 -11.63
CA ASP A 209 27.85 -2.37 -10.78
C ASP A 209 27.17 -1.61 -9.64
N VAL A 210 26.05 -2.13 -9.12
CA VAL A 210 25.25 -1.50 -8.06
C VAL A 210 25.00 -2.49 -6.94
N ILE A 211 25.16 -2.04 -5.69
CA ILE A 211 24.80 -2.79 -4.49
C ILE A 211 23.76 -1.99 -3.72
N ILE A 212 22.54 -2.50 -3.60
CA ILE A 212 21.43 -1.87 -2.88
C ILE A 212 21.45 -2.39 -1.45
N VAL A 213 21.67 -1.49 -0.48
CA VAL A 213 22.00 -1.86 0.91
C VAL A 213 20.82 -1.94 1.87
N ASN A 214 19.60 -1.62 1.41
CA ASN A 214 18.41 -1.54 2.27
C ASN A 214 17.24 -2.38 1.74
N GLY A 215 17.47 -3.68 1.56
CA GLY A 215 16.45 -4.63 1.09
C GLY A 215 15.58 -5.17 2.21
N LYS A 216 15.01 -4.31 3.10
CA LYS A 216 14.23 -4.72 4.27
C LYS A 216 12.78 -4.25 4.19
N ASN A 217 11.88 -4.99 4.82
CA ASN A 217 10.45 -4.71 4.90
C ASN A 217 10.10 -4.00 6.23
N GLU A 218 10.55 -2.77 6.41
CA GLU A 218 10.35 -1.95 7.60
C GLU A 218 9.87 -0.54 7.24
N THR A 219 9.53 0.29 8.25
CA THR A 219 9.11 1.69 8.03
C THR A 219 10.09 2.46 7.16
N TYR A 220 11.39 2.28 7.40
CA TYR A 220 12.50 2.87 6.62
C TYR A 220 13.13 1.81 5.69
N GLY A 221 12.31 0.95 5.11
CA GLY A 221 12.75 -0.09 4.19
C GLY A 221 12.75 0.34 2.73
N PHE A 222 12.78 -0.65 1.85
CA PHE A 222 12.58 -0.48 0.42
C PHE A 222 11.65 -1.60 -0.07
N PRO A 223 10.33 -1.38 -0.19
CA PRO A 223 9.66 -0.05 -0.21
C PRO A 223 9.64 0.64 1.15
N SER A 224 9.67 1.98 1.09
CA SER A 224 9.39 2.82 2.25
C SER A 224 7.91 2.70 2.63
N LYS A 225 7.65 2.55 3.94
CA LYS A 225 6.28 2.60 4.49
C LYS A 225 5.96 3.96 5.10
N ILE A 226 6.77 4.96 4.81
CA ILE A 226 6.50 6.35 5.18
C ILE A 226 5.56 6.90 4.12
N GLU A 227 4.41 7.35 4.55
CA GLU A 227 3.46 8.03 3.69
C GLU A 227 3.58 9.54 3.82
N ASP A 228 3.26 10.22 2.74
CA ASP A 228 3.15 11.66 2.69
C ASP A 228 2.06 12.17 3.64
N ASP A 229 2.15 13.44 4.04
CA ASP A 229 1.13 14.09 4.84
C ASP A 229 -0.22 14.02 4.09
N PRO A 230 -1.33 13.64 4.75
CA PRO A 230 -2.65 13.61 4.13
C PRO A 230 -3.05 14.91 3.43
N VAL A 231 -2.53 16.07 3.89
CA VAL A 231 -2.73 17.37 3.22
C VAL A 231 -2.15 17.37 1.80
N LEU A 232 -1.06 16.65 1.56
CA LEU A 232 -0.48 16.52 0.22
C LEU A 232 -1.37 15.73 -0.74
N ALA A 233 -2.23 14.85 -0.23
CA ALA A 233 -3.18 14.09 -1.06
C ALA A 233 -4.21 14.98 -1.78
N PHE A 234 -4.47 16.19 -1.29
CA PHE A 234 -5.31 17.18 -1.99
C PHE A 234 -4.62 17.83 -3.18
N VAL A 235 -3.28 17.86 -3.18
CA VAL A 235 -2.47 18.51 -4.21
C VAL A 235 -1.83 17.48 -5.14
N ILE A 236 -1.36 16.37 -4.58
CA ILE A 236 -0.69 15.30 -5.31
C ILE A 236 -1.72 14.19 -5.57
N LYS A 237 -2.17 14.08 -6.81
CA LYS A 237 -2.95 12.93 -7.27
C LYS A 237 -1.99 11.75 -7.44
N GLY A 238 -1.73 11.02 -6.37
CA GLY A 238 -0.90 9.81 -6.41
C GLY A 238 -1.55 8.72 -7.26
N ASP A 239 -0.72 7.96 -7.96
CA ASP A 239 -1.13 6.70 -8.60
C ASP A 239 -1.50 5.69 -7.50
N ARG A 240 -2.77 5.33 -7.43
CA ARG A 240 -3.34 4.38 -6.43
C ARG A 240 -3.65 3.01 -7.03
N SER A 241 -3.24 2.75 -8.26
CA SER A 241 -3.58 1.52 -8.99
C SER A 241 -2.90 0.27 -8.41
N ILE A 242 -1.79 0.43 -7.70
CA ILE A 242 -1.05 -0.64 -7.04
C ILE A 242 -0.36 -0.11 -5.77
N ASP A 243 -0.25 -0.97 -4.76
CA ASP A 243 0.49 -0.64 -3.53
C ASP A 243 1.94 -0.24 -3.86
N TYR A 244 2.40 0.86 -3.25
CA TYR A 244 3.76 1.38 -3.43
C TYR A 244 4.13 1.75 -4.88
N ALA A 245 3.20 2.27 -5.68
CA ALA A 245 3.45 2.60 -7.10
C ALA A 245 4.70 3.48 -7.31
N GLU A 246 4.89 4.53 -6.50
CA GLU A 246 6.09 5.39 -6.58
C GLU A 246 7.35 4.67 -6.10
N GLU A 247 7.27 3.89 -5.02
CA GLU A 247 8.40 3.08 -4.53
C GLU A 247 8.79 2.00 -5.55
N ARG A 248 7.84 1.44 -6.32
CA ARG A 248 8.16 0.53 -7.43
C ARG A 248 8.94 1.24 -8.54
N ARG A 249 8.58 2.47 -8.89
CA ARG A 249 9.36 3.28 -9.85
C ARG A 249 10.76 3.58 -9.30
N LEU A 250 10.85 3.94 -8.02
CA LEU A 250 12.13 4.19 -7.38
C LEU A 250 13.01 2.92 -7.33
N PHE A 251 12.41 1.75 -7.07
CA PHE A 251 13.11 0.47 -7.09
C PHE A 251 13.59 0.10 -8.51
N TYR A 252 12.76 0.33 -9.52
CA TYR A 252 13.16 0.22 -10.92
C TYR A 252 14.34 1.14 -11.26
N VAL A 253 14.28 2.41 -10.84
CA VAL A 253 15.39 3.36 -11.01
C VAL A 253 16.65 2.82 -10.35
N ALA A 254 16.58 2.34 -9.11
CA ALA A 254 17.71 1.78 -8.39
C ALA A 254 18.33 0.58 -9.13
N MET A 255 17.52 -0.38 -9.59
CA MET A 255 17.98 -1.54 -10.34
C MET A 255 18.64 -1.17 -11.68
N THR A 256 18.13 -0.15 -12.35
CA THR A 256 18.62 0.24 -13.68
C THR A 256 19.81 1.23 -13.65
N ARG A 257 20.38 1.52 -12.49
CA ARG A 257 21.61 2.34 -12.38
C ARG A 257 22.86 1.55 -12.80
N THR A 258 22.78 0.23 -12.86
CA THR A 258 23.91 -0.64 -13.23
C THR A 258 24.09 -0.73 -14.75
N LYS A 259 25.34 -0.94 -15.19
CA LYS A 259 25.66 -1.41 -16.55
C LYS A 259 25.77 -2.94 -16.61
N ASN A 260 26.02 -3.61 -15.47
CA ASN A 260 26.20 -5.04 -15.40
C ASN A 260 25.22 -5.67 -14.39
N ARG A 261 25.66 -5.95 -13.14
CA ARG A 261 24.87 -6.67 -12.13
C ARG A 261 24.30 -5.76 -11.06
N VAL A 262 23.18 -6.20 -10.49
CA VAL A 262 22.60 -5.60 -9.29
C VAL A 262 22.75 -6.58 -8.14
N PHE A 263 23.34 -6.13 -7.06
CA PHE A 263 23.40 -6.86 -5.81
C PHE A 263 22.44 -6.23 -4.80
N PHE A 264 21.77 -7.05 -4.01
CA PHE A 264 20.94 -6.62 -2.90
C PHE A 264 21.48 -7.18 -1.60
N VAL A 265 21.35 -6.39 -0.55
CA VAL A 265 21.59 -6.82 0.83
C VAL A 265 20.29 -6.75 1.59
N ALA A 266 19.83 -7.87 2.15
CA ALA A 266 18.53 -8.01 2.78
C ALA A 266 18.62 -8.80 4.09
N PRO A 267 17.77 -8.48 5.11
CA PRO A 267 17.72 -9.28 6.33
C PRO A 267 17.06 -10.64 6.07
N GLU A 268 17.50 -11.65 6.81
CA GLU A 268 16.89 -13.00 6.77
C GLU A 268 15.47 -13.03 7.32
N GLN A 269 15.19 -12.22 8.35
CA GLN A 269 13.96 -12.29 9.12
C GLN A 269 12.81 -11.46 8.52
N ASN A 270 13.13 -10.39 7.81
CA ASN A 270 12.13 -9.48 7.25
C ASN A 270 12.61 -8.83 5.94
N PRO A 271 12.85 -9.65 4.90
CA PRO A 271 13.29 -9.14 3.60
C PRO A 271 12.22 -8.31 2.92
N SER A 272 12.66 -7.40 2.06
CA SER A 272 11.79 -6.57 1.22
C SER A 272 10.77 -7.41 0.44
N GLU A 273 9.52 -7.00 0.47
CA GLU A 273 8.47 -7.63 -0.34
C GLU A 273 8.76 -7.58 -1.85
N PHE A 274 9.46 -6.54 -2.32
CA PHE A 274 9.93 -6.45 -3.70
C PHE A 274 10.98 -7.52 -4.03
N LEU A 275 11.87 -7.84 -3.08
CA LEU A 275 12.86 -8.91 -3.28
C LEU A 275 12.22 -10.29 -3.24
N LEU A 276 11.23 -10.51 -2.37
CA LEU A 276 10.44 -11.74 -2.35
C LEU A 276 9.70 -11.94 -3.68
N GLU A 277 9.12 -10.87 -4.21
CA GLU A 277 8.45 -10.87 -5.52
C GLU A 277 9.44 -11.23 -6.64
N LEU A 278 10.61 -10.57 -6.70
CA LEU A 278 11.63 -10.86 -7.71
C LEU A 278 12.11 -12.32 -7.64
N LYS A 279 12.37 -12.84 -6.44
CA LYS A 279 12.84 -14.22 -6.27
C LYS A 279 11.78 -15.24 -6.67
N LYS A 280 10.50 -14.94 -6.40
CA LYS A 280 9.36 -15.78 -6.79
C LYS A 280 9.19 -15.82 -8.31
N ASP A 281 9.30 -14.67 -8.97
CA ASP A 281 8.94 -14.53 -10.37
C ASP A 281 10.08 -14.89 -11.35
N TYR A 282 11.35 -14.83 -10.88
CA TYR A 282 12.52 -14.99 -11.75
C TYR A 282 13.51 -16.03 -11.23
N LYS A 283 13.74 -17.08 -12.02
CA LYS A 283 14.69 -18.16 -11.69
C LYS A 283 16.16 -17.68 -11.69
N ASN A 284 16.49 -16.67 -12.49
CA ASN A 284 17.83 -16.09 -12.60
C ASN A 284 18.12 -15.00 -11.55
N VAL A 285 17.28 -14.84 -10.56
CA VAL A 285 17.58 -14.10 -9.33
C VAL A 285 18.26 -15.06 -8.35
N VAL A 286 19.53 -14.83 -8.07
CA VAL A 286 20.35 -15.70 -7.20
C VAL A 286 20.22 -15.24 -5.76
N LEU A 287 19.97 -16.17 -4.84
CA LEU A 287 19.89 -15.90 -3.40
C LEU A 287 21.05 -16.62 -2.70
N HIS A 288 21.91 -15.87 -2.02
CA HIS A 288 22.95 -16.37 -1.12
C HIS A 288 22.54 -16.14 0.33
N GLY A 289 22.42 -17.22 1.08
CA GLY A 289 21.86 -17.24 2.43
C GLY A 289 20.44 -17.79 2.45
N ASN A 290 19.76 -17.63 3.56
CA ASN A 290 18.41 -18.13 3.75
C ASN A 290 17.48 -16.97 4.07
N TRP A 291 16.28 -17.01 3.55
CA TRP A 291 15.15 -16.30 4.15
C TRP A 291 14.47 -17.30 5.09
N ASN A 292 14.25 -16.90 6.32
CA ASN A 292 13.32 -17.63 7.16
C ASN A 292 11.97 -17.52 6.47
N GLU A 293 11.54 -18.61 5.84
CA GLU A 293 10.22 -18.76 5.20
C GLU A 293 9.08 -18.85 6.22
N GLU A 294 9.33 -18.61 7.51
CA GLU A 294 8.24 -18.10 8.33
C GLU A 294 7.71 -16.94 7.51
N LYS A 295 6.52 -17.17 6.90
CA LYS A 295 5.74 -16.20 6.13
C LYS A 295 6.03 -14.86 6.74
N PRO A 296 6.55 -13.84 5.97
CA PRO A 296 6.71 -12.52 6.54
C PRO A 296 5.44 -12.35 7.32
N GLN A 297 5.55 -12.17 8.67
CA GLN A 297 4.34 -11.95 9.44
C GLN A 297 3.70 -10.86 8.62
N SER A 298 2.78 -11.27 7.77
CA SER A 298 1.89 -10.35 7.12
C SER A 298 1.49 -9.59 8.34
N ILE A 299 1.89 -8.35 8.47
CA ILE A 299 1.31 -7.48 9.50
C ILE A 299 -0.13 -7.68 9.16
N ALA A 300 -0.76 -8.61 9.88
CA ALA A 300 -2.03 -9.23 9.52
C ALA A 300 -2.88 -8.02 9.27
N LYS A 301 -3.31 -7.76 8.02
CA LYS A 301 -3.85 -6.47 7.60
C LYS A 301 -4.89 -6.18 8.64
N LYS A 302 -4.52 -5.35 9.63
CA LYS A 302 -5.32 -5.17 10.82
C LYS A 302 -6.52 -4.42 10.36
N SER A 303 -7.65 -5.03 10.51
CA SER A 303 -8.91 -4.41 10.14
C SER A 303 -9.30 -3.38 11.19
N CYS A 304 -9.84 -2.28 10.75
CA CYS A 304 -10.38 -1.24 11.62
C CYS A 304 -11.50 -1.82 12.48
N PRO A 305 -11.46 -1.69 13.82
CA PRO A 305 -12.48 -2.27 14.69
C PRO A 305 -13.84 -1.56 14.59
N LEU A 306 -13.94 -0.46 13.83
CA LEU A 306 -15.21 0.24 13.61
C LEU A 306 -15.84 -0.10 12.27
N CYS A 307 -15.06 -0.19 11.18
CA CYS A 307 -15.62 -0.32 9.83
C CYS A 307 -15.02 -1.46 8.99
N GLY A 308 -14.11 -2.26 9.55
CA GLY A 308 -13.50 -3.40 8.85
C GLY A 308 -12.40 -3.06 7.85
N TYR A 309 -12.27 -1.81 7.40
CA TYR A 309 -11.23 -1.37 6.45
C TYR A 309 -9.82 -1.67 6.96
N PRO A 310 -8.86 -1.96 6.08
CA PRO A 310 -7.47 -2.13 6.47
C PRO A 310 -6.96 -0.94 7.25
N MET A 311 -6.14 -1.20 8.25
CA MET A 311 -5.45 -0.15 9.00
C MET A 311 -4.02 -0.02 8.51
N GLN A 312 -3.59 1.23 8.33
CA GLN A 312 -2.26 1.59 7.92
C GLN A 312 -1.45 2.05 9.12
N LEU A 313 -0.19 1.57 9.21
CA LEU A 313 0.73 2.00 10.26
C LEU A 313 1.47 3.25 9.80
N LYS A 314 1.29 4.38 10.53
CA LYS A 314 2.00 5.64 10.32
C LYS A 314 2.83 6.00 11.56
N TYR A 315 3.96 6.65 11.35
CA TYR A 315 4.78 7.18 12.44
C TYR A 315 4.73 8.71 12.45
N LYS A 316 4.16 9.30 13.51
CA LYS A 316 4.18 10.76 13.70
C LYS A 316 5.38 11.17 14.55
N ARG A 317 6.40 11.72 13.88
CA ARG A 317 7.67 12.12 14.47
C ARG A 317 7.52 13.15 15.59
N ALA A 318 6.57 14.09 15.43
CA ALA A 318 6.30 15.14 16.43
C ALA A 318 5.89 14.60 17.83
N TYR A 319 5.31 13.41 17.88
CA TYR A 319 4.82 12.79 19.12
C TYR A 319 5.53 11.48 19.48
N GLY A 320 6.47 11.02 18.65
CA GLY A 320 7.16 9.74 18.84
C GLY A 320 6.22 8.53 18.80
N LEU A 321 5.05 8.65 18.16
CA LEU A 321 4.00 7.64 18.20
C LEU A 321 3.87 6.89 16.88
N ARG A 322 3.73 5.55 16.98
CA ARG A 322 3.25 4.69 15.90
C ARG A 322 1.73 4.70 15.94
N LEU A 323 1.09 5.04 14.82
CA LEU A 323 -0.35 5.15 14.71
C LEU A 323 -0.89 4.16 13.70
N TYR A 324 -1.88 3.39 14.08
CA TYR A 324 -2.72 2.61 13.17
C TYR A 324 -3.90 3.51 12.77
N ILE A 325 -4.02 3.82 11.51
CA ILE A 325 -5.04 4.73 10.96
C ILE A 325 -5.89 3.92 9.98
N CYS A 326 -7.20 4.03 10.10
CA CYS A 326 -8.12 3.45 9.14
C CYS A 326 -7.89 4.05 7.75
N THR A 327 -7.89 3.20 6.71
CA THR A 327 -7.71 3.65 5.33
C THR A 327 -9.00 4.07 4.64
N ASN A 328 -10.15 3.95 5.33
CA ASN A 328 -11.40 4.49 4.84
C ASN A 328 -11.37 6.02 4.86
N GLU A 329 -12.25 6.66 4.10
CA GLU A 329 -12.37 8.12 4.05
C GLU A 329 -12.56 8.69 5.46
N PRO A 330 -11.85 9.77 5.85
CA PRO A 330 -11.90 10.33 7.20
C PRO A 330 -13.31 10.75 7.64
N GLU A 331 -14.15 11.15 6.69
CA GLU A 331 -15.55 11.54 6.90
C GLU A 331 -16.43 10.32 7.24
N ILE A 332 -16.00 9.12 6.85
CA ILE A 332 -16.70 7.86 7.09
C ILE A 332 -16.18 7.19 8.35
N CYS A 333 -14.84 7.07 8.45
CA CYS A 333 -14.18 6.40 9.57
C CYS A 333 -12.83 7.04 9.88
N GLY A 334 -12.85 8.03 10.76
CA GLY A 334 -11.64 8.67 11.28
C GLY A 334 -10.91 7.85 12.36
N PHE A 335 -11.10 6.52 12.44
CA PHE A 335 -10.51 5.73 13.50
C PHE A 335 -8.98 5.71 13.43
N MET A 336 -8.38 6.03 14.55
CA MET A 336 -6.93 6.07 14.72
C MET A 336 -6.56 5.61 16.13
N THR A 337 -5.58 4.72 16.24
CA THR A 337 -5.08 4.25 17.54
C THR A 337 -3.57 4.04 17.50
N ASN A 338 -2.91 4.17 18.63
CA ASN A 338 -1.50 3.83 18.78
C ASN A 338 -1.29 2.40 19.33
N ASP A 339 -2.36 1.76 19.79
CA ASP A 339 -2.35 0.34 20.18
C ASP A 339 -3.66 -0.34 19.75
N TYR A 340 -3.60 -1.16 18.71
CA TYR A 340 -4.76 -1.87 18.14
C TYR A 340 -5.36 -2.91 19.12
N ARG A 341 -4.61 -3.36 20.14
CA ARG A 341 -5.09 -4.30 21.16
C ARG A 341 -6.09 -3.65 22.13
N ALA A 342 -6.14 -2.34 22.14
CA ALA A 342 -7.06 -1.56 22.97
C ALA A 342 -8.49 -1.48 22.39
N GLY A 343 -8.85 -2.34 21.44
CA GLY A 343 -10.19 -2.40 20.85
C GLY A 343 -10.56 -1.09 20.13
N LYS A 344 -11.73 -0.53 20.45
CA LYS A 344 -12.31 0.64 19.78
C LYS A 344 -11.85 1.99 20.34
N LEU A 345 -10.79 2.05 21.17
CA LEU A 345 -10.25 3.32 21.68
C LEU A 345 -9.60 4.14 20.56
N CYS A 346 -10.24 5.23 20.17
CA CYS A 346 -9.77 6.14 19.12
C CYS A 346 -9.03 7.33 19.71
N ILE A 347 -7.88 7.69 19.12
CA ILE A 347 -7.14 8.90 19.46
C ILE A 347 -7.98 10.13 19.12
N GLN A 348 -8.04 11.09 20.04
CA GLN A 348 -8.77 12.34 19.86
C GLN A 348 -7.99 13.53 20.41
N LYS A 349 -8.36 14.74 20.02
CA LYS A 349 -7.74 15.95 20.55
C LYS A 349 -8.07 16.11 22.04
N CYS A 350 -7.09 16.54 22.84
CA CYS A 350 -7.33 16.78 24.26
C CYS A 350 -8.15 18.06 24.44
N ASP A 351 -9.30 17.94 25.09
CA ASP A 351 -10.21 19.03 25.40
C ASP A 351 -9.67 19.94 26.53
N LYS A 352 -8.76 19.42 27.37
CA LYS A 352 -8.22 20.15 28.53
C LYS A 352 -7.05 21.07 28.17
N CYS A 353 -6.03 20.59 27.47
CA CYS A 353 -4.83 21.39 27.16
C CYS A 353 -4.80 21.93 25.73
N ARG A 354 -5.76 21.56 24.88
CA ARG A 354 -5.97 22.00 23.48
C ARG A 354 -4.84 21.72 22.48
N ASP A 355 -3.60 21.56 22.91
CA ASP A 355 -2.39 21.29 22.11
C ASP A 355 -1.94 19.82 22.15
N GLY A 356 -2.47 19.01 23.10
CA GLY A 356 -2.21 17.58 23.22
C GLY A 356 -3.28 16.68 22.60
N TYR A 357 -2.97 15.38 22.57
CA TYR A 357 -3.88 14.34 22.13
C TYR A 357 -4.09 13.30 23.22
N LEU A 358 -5.29 12.77 23.31
CA LEU A 358 -5.61 11.60 24.13
C LEU A 358 -5.24 10.35 23.33
N VAL A 359 -4.20 9.66 23.78
CA VAL A 359 -3.66 8.46 23.14
C VAL A 359 -3.86 7.24 24.03
N VAL A 360 -3.90 6.06 23.45
CA VAL A 360 -4.04 4.81 24.21
C VAL A 360 -2.80 4.60 25.09
N LYS A 361 -3.06 4.42 26.37
CA LYS A 361 -2.10 4.04 27.41
C LYS A 361 -2.62 2.81 28.15
N SER A 362 -1.77 2.11 28.85
CA SER A 362 -2.16 0.97 29.70
C SER A 362 -1.52 1.09 31.08
N SER A 363 -2.26 0.67 32.10
CA SER A 363 -1.73 0.49 33.44
C SER A 363 -2.09 -0.89 33.99
N LYS A 364 -1.34 -1.38 34.97
CA LYS A 364 -1.63 -2.69 35.60
C LYS A 364 -2.98 -2.71 36.33
N GLU A 365 -3.41 -1.55 36.84
CA GLU A 365 -4.63 -1.43 37.66
C GLU A 365 -5.87 -1.13 36.82
N ASN A 366 -5.76 -0.30 35.77
CA ASN A 366 -6.90 0.23 35.03
C ASN A 366 -7.02 -0.31 33.58
N GLY A 367 -6.14 -1.26 33.18
CA GLY A 367 -6.12 -1.76 31.81
C GLY A 367 -5.82 -0.66 30.78
N TYR A 368 -6.49 -0.69 29.64
CA TYR A 368 -6.35 0.34 28.60
C TYR A 368 -7.22 1.57 28.88
N PHE A 369 -6.68 2.75 28.61
CA PHE A 369 -7.36 4.04 28.73
C PHE A 369 -6.76 5.07 27.76
N LEU A 370 -7.48 6.15 27.50
CA LEU A 370 -6.95 7.31 26.78
C LEU A 370 -6.32 8.30 27.77
N GLY A 371 -5.06 8.65 27.56
CA GLY A 371 -4.33 9.60 28.38
C GLY A 371 -3.62 10.66 27.56
N CYS A 372 -3.58 11.91 28.03
CA CYS A 372 -2.99 13.02 27.30
C CYS A 372 -1.49 12.81 27.01
N THR A 373 -1.04 13.21 25.80
CA THR A 373 0.38 13.22 25.41
C THR A 373 1.21 14.20 26.24
N ASN A 374 0.60 15.28 26.74
CA ASN A 374 1.25 16.29 27.57
C ASN A 374 1.31 15.91 29.05
N TYR A 375 0.98 14.67 29.40
CA TYR A 375 1.14 14.17 30.77
C TYR A 375 2.62 14.05 31.13
N LYS A 376 2.99 14.62 32.29
CA LYS A 376 4.33 14.51 32.87
C LYS A 376 4.24 13.83 34.24
N THR A 377 5.14 12.91 34.52
CA THR A 377 5.19 12.15 35.78
C THR A 377 5.45 13.03 37.03
N ASN A 378 6.01 14.22 36.82
CA ASN A 378 6.25 15.20 37.89
C ASN A 378 5.02 16.06 38.23
N GLY A 379 3.84 15.76 37.66
CA GLY A 379 2.59 16.46 37.94
C GLY A 379 2.42 17.84 37.27
N THR A 380 3.39 18.32 36.49
CA THR A 380 3.32 19.65 35.83
C THR A 380 2.62 19.63 34.48
N GLY A 381 2.24 18.47 33.99
CA GLY A 381 1.61 18.32 32.69
C GLY A 381 0.09 18.17 32.75
N CYS A 382 -0.53 17.93 31.57
CA CYS A 382 -1.96 17.68 31.47
C CYS A 382 -2.32 16.27 31.99
N ASN A 383 -3.18 16.19 32.99
CA ASN A 383 -3.63 14.94 33.61
C ASN A 383 -4.96 14.41 33.06
N LYS A 384 -5.43 14.90 31.91
CA LYS A 384 -6.66 14.38 31.29
C LYS A 384 -6.51 12.92 30.90
N SER A 385 -7.45 12.12 31.36
CA SER A 385 -7.59 10.70 30.99
C SER A 385 -9.07 10.33 30.84
N ILE A 386 -9.34 9.31 30.02
CA ILE A 386 -10.67 8.74 29.81
C ILE A 386 -10.53 7.22 29.92
N GLY A 387 -11.17 6.62 30.91
CA GLY A 387 -11.20 5.17 31.09
C GLY A 387 -11.97 4.47 29.95
N MET A 388 -11.55 3.25 29.61
CA MET A 388 -12.15 2.48 28.51
C MET A 388 -13.66 2.28 28.65
N LYS A 389 -14.13 1.93 29.85
CA LYS A 389 -15.56 1.75 30.12
C LYS A 389 -16.34 3.02 29.83
N TYR A 390 -15.91 4.14 30.38
CA TYR A 390 -16.58 5.44 30.18
C TYR A 390 -16.59 5.85 28.70
N TYR A 391 -15.47 5.63 27.99
CA TYR A 391 -15.38 5.90 26.55
C TYR A 391 -16.36 5.03 25.75
N TYR A 392 -16.45 3.74 26.06
CA TYR A 392 -17.37 2.82 25.37
C TYR A 392 -18.83 3.17 25.64
N ASP A 393 -19.18 3.51 26.89
CA ASP A 393 -20.52 3.94 27.25
C ASP A 393 -20.93 5.21 26.49
N GLN A 394 -20.03 6.20 26.39
CA GLN A 394 -20.29 7.43 25.64
C GLN A 394 -20.46 7.18 24.13
N MET A 395 -19.68 6.25 23.56
CA MET A 395 -19.72 5.95 22.13
C MET A 395 -20.77 4.89 21.78
N GLY A 396 -21.49 4.34 22.77
CA GLY A 396 -22.46 3.28 22.58
C GLY A 396 -21.86 1.94 22.14
N TYR A 397 -20.60 1.67 22.48
CA TYR A 397 -19.95 0.41 22.17
C TYR A 397 -20.20 -0.63 23.25
N ARG A 398 -20.47 -1.89 22.89
CA ARG A 398 -20.49 -2.99 23.84
C ARG A 398 -19.07 -3.34 24.24
N MET A 399 -18.83 -3.56 25.55
CA MET A 399 -17.57 -4.12 26.03
C MET A 399 -17.59 -5.63 25.75
N GLU A 400 -16.77 -6.09 24.83
CA GLU A 400 -16.42 -7.49 24.73
C GLU A 400 -15.46 -7.80 25.88
N ILE A 401 -15.85 -8.68 26.78
CA ILE A 401 -14.98 -9.15 27.85
C ILE A 401 -14.01 -10.14 27.20
N VAL A 402 -12.83 -9.65 26.83
CA VAL A 402 -11.71 -10.52 26.44
C VAL A 402 -11.18 -11.16 27.71
N THR A 403 -11.72 -12.32 28.05
CA THR A 403 -11.22 -13.17 29.13
C THR A 403 -10.08 -14.05 28.64
N GLU A 404 -8.96 -13.48 28.23
CA GLU A 404 -7.75 -14.27 28.03
C GLU A 404 -6.51 -13.50 28.48
N SER A 405 -5.91 -14.06 29.53
CA SER A 405 -4.60 -13.70 30.05
C SER A 405 -3.51 -14.14 29.05
N PRO A 406 -2.45 -13.37 28.80
CA PRO A 406 -1.43 -13.68 27.77
C PRO A 406 -0.63 -14.97 27.98
N VAL A 407 -0.87 -15.70 29.05
CA VAL A 407 -0.11 -16.91 29.43
C VAL A 407 -0.70 -18.20 28.88
N ALA A 408 -1.94 -18.18 28.35
CA ALA A 408 -2.63 -19.40 27.90
C ALA A 408 -2.34 -19.80 26.43
N ILE A 409 -1.83 -18.88 25.61
CA ILE A 409 -1.67 -19.14 24.15
C ILE A 409 -0.47 -20.05 23.83
N SER A 410 0.52 -20.16 24.71
CA SER A 410 1.70 -21.00 24.46
C SER A 410 1.51 -22.50 24.73
N ARG A 411 0.35 -22.94 25.24
CA ARG A 411 0.08 -24.35 25.57
C ARG A 411 -0.91 -25.08 24.65
N ILE A 412 -1.69 -24.38 23.84
CA ILE A 412 -2.75 -24.96 22.98
C ILE A 412 -2.24 -25.36 21.58
N GLU A 413 -1.13 -24.82 21.11
CA GLU A 413 -0.60 -25.14 19.77
C GLU A 413 0.16 -26.48 19.67
N LYS A 414 0.29 -27.25 20.76
CA LYS A 414 1.01 -28.54 20.76
C LYS A 414 0.16 -29.78 20.63
N GLU A 415 -1.16 -29.68 20.64
CA GLU A 415 -2.01 -30.89 20.62
C GLU A 415 -3.15 -30.77 19.61
N ASN A 416 -2.89 -30.66 18.30
CA ASN A 416 -3.75 -31.26 17.26
C ASN A 416 -3.25 -30.89 15.84
N PRO A 417 -2.76 -31.85 15.05
CA PRO A 417 -2.45 -31.62 13.65
C PRO A 417 -3.73 -31.68 12.82
N VAL A 418 -4.21 -30.52 12.37
CA VAL A 418 -5.33 -30.45 11.42
C VAL A 418 -4.87 -30.94 10.05
N LYS A 419 -5.49 -32.02 9.58
CA LYS A 419 -5.29 -32.57 8.22
C LYS A 419 -5.65 -31.52 7.17
N ARG A 420 -4.71 -31.29 6.23
CA ARG A 420 -4.95 -30.49 5.01
C ARG A 420 -5.99 -31.17 4.14
N VAL A 421 -7.12 -30.50 3.92
CA VAL A 421 -8.08 -30.86 2.88
C VAL A 421 -7.67 -30.10 1.61
N ALA A 422 -7.51 -30.84 0.51
CA ALA A 422 -7.19 -30.28 -0.79
C ALA A 422 -8.36 -29.42 -1.29
N VAL A 423 -8.06 -28.23 -1.80
CA VAL A 423 -9.04 -27.35 -2.45
C VAL A 423 -9.35 -27.95 -3.83
N THR A 424 -10.52 -28.51 -3.98
CA THR A 424 -11.09 -28.91 -5.27
C THR A 424 -11.74 -27.69 -5.92
N GLN A 425 -11.51 -27.51 -7.23
CA GLN A 425 -12.13 -26.46 -8.03
C GLN A 425 -13.65 -26.50 -7.90
N VAL A 426 -14.25 -25.37 -7.57
CA VAL A 426 -15.71 -25.20 -7.49
C VAL A 426 -16.26 -25.09 -8.90
N SER A 427 -17.18 -25.98 -9.28
CA SER A 427 -17.94 -25.90 -10.52
C SER A 427 -19.01 -24.79 -10.41
N THR A 428 -19.34 -24.19 -11.54
CA THR A 428 -20.20 -22.99 -11.68
C THR A 428 -21.71 -23.22 -11.46
N ASP A 429 -22.14 -24.35 -10.91
CA ASP A 429 -23.56 -24.74 -10.92
C ASP A 429 -24.29 -24.72 -9.54
N ASP A 430 -23.69 -24.16 -8.50
CA ASP A 430 -24.27 -24.15 -7.16
C ASP A 430 -24.93 -22.82 -6.79
N TYR A 431 -26.09 -22.52 -7.37
CA TYR A 431 -26.94 -21.40 -6.96
C TYR A 431 -28.07 -21.87 -6.04
N VAL A 432 -28.33 -21.07 -4.99
CA VAL A 432 -29.50 -21.28 -4.10
C VAL A 432 -30.73 -20.60 -4.72
N GLU A 433 -31.76 -21.37 -5.03
CA GLU A 433 -33.05 -20.86 -5.51
C GLU A 433 -34.00 -20.63 -4.32
N ILE A 434 -34.68 -19.49 -4.30
CA ILE A 434 -35.76 -19.20 -3.35
C ILE A 434 -37.09 -19.49 -4.04
N GLU A 435 -37.78 -20.55 -3.61
CA GLU A 435 -39.18 -20.81 -4.01
C GLU A 435 -40.13 -20.15 -2.99
N LYS A 436 -40.99 -19.24 -3.43
CA LYS A 436 -42.15 -18.77 -2.63
C LYS A 436 -43.35 -19.65 -2.91
N THR A 437 -43.83 -20.34 -1.87
CA THR A 437 -45.14 -20.98 -1.83
C THR A 437 -46.07 -20.15 -0.95
N THR A 438 -46.84 -19.22 -1.57
CA THR A 438 -48.13 -18.75 -1.00
C THR A 438 -49.07 -18.33 -2.14
N ALA A 439 -50.31 -18.74 -1.97
CA ALA A 439 -51.38 -18.66 -2.95
C ALA A 439 -51.78 -17.21 -3.26
N ALA A 440 -51.39 -16.76 -4.46
CA ALA A 440 -52.10 -15.86 -5.36
C ALA A 440 -51.22 -15.63 -6.58
N SER A 441 -51.74 -15.98 -7.74
CA SER A 441 -51.15 -15.99 -9.06
C SER A 441 -50.33 -14.73 -9.42
N VAL A 442 -49.05 -14.72 -9.15
CA VAL A 442 -48.07 -13.85 -9.81
C VAL A 442 -46.85 -14.70 -10.10
N ARG A 443 -46.57 -14.90 -11.39
CA ARG A 443 -45.34 -15.57 -11.84
C ARG A 443 -44.14 -14.68 -11.51
N TYR A 444 -43.46 -14.98 -10.40
CA TYR A 444 -42.15 -14.37 -10.12
C TYR A 444 -41.08 -15.02 -10.99
N LYS A 445 -40.32 -14.19 -11.71
CA LYS A 445 -39.04 -14.60 -12.28
C LYS A 445 -38.17 -15.08 -11.12
N ARG A 446 -37.53 -16.26 -11.30
CA ARG A 446 -36.56 -16.78 -10.32
C ARG A 446 -35.41 -15.77 -10.15
N TRP A 447 -35.31 -15.21 -8.95
CA TRP A 447 -34.20 -14.35 -8.58
C TRP A 447 -33.15 -15.19 -7.85
N ILE A 448 -31.91 -15.11 -8.30
CA ILE A 448 -30.78 -15.72 -7.60
C ILE A 448 -30.36 -14.74 -6.52
N LEU A 449 -30.40 -15.13 -5.24
CA LEU A 449 -30.14 -14.26 -4.10
C LEU A 449 -28.77 -13.56 -4.19
N ASN A 450 -27.77 -14.27 -4.67
CA ASN A 450 -26.45 -13.71 -4.94
C ASN A 450 -26.49 -12.49 -5.87
N ASN A 451 -27.26 -12.56 -6.98
CA ASN A 451 -27.40 -11.45 -7.92
C ASN A 451 -28.11 -10.25 -7.31
N VAL A 452 -29.05 -10.49 -6.40
CA VAL A 452 -29.76 -9.40 -5.68
C VAL A 452 -28.79 -8.69 -4.76
N VAL A 453 -28.01 -9.42 -3.97
CA VAL A 453 -26.98 -8.86 -3.08
C VAL A 453 -25.92 -8.09 -3.88
N ASP A 454 -25.42 -8.67 -4.98
CA ASP A 454 -24.51 -8.01 -5.91
C ASP A 454 -25.07 -6.68 -6.42
N THR A 455 -26.33 -6.67 -6.87
CA THR A 455 -26.99 -5.45 -7.35
C THR A 455 -27.13 -4.39 -6.26
N VAL A 456 -27.46 -4.77 -5.02
CA VAL A 456 -27.56 -3.84 -3.88
C VAL A 456 -26.20 -3.21 -3.57
N LEU A 457 -25.14 -4.01 -3.52
CA LEU A 457 -23.79 -3.54 -3.17
C LEU A 457 -23.21 -2.65 -4.28
N ARG A 458 -23.41 -3.00 -5.56
CA ARG A 458 -22.99 -2.13 -6.69
C ARG A 458 -23.76 -0.82 -6.70
N ALA A 459 -25.07 -0.85 -6.55
CA ALA A 459 -25.87 0.37 -6.49
C ALA A 459 -25.39 1.31 -5.37
N LEU A 460 -25.06 0.76 -4.19
CA LEU A 460 -24.51 1.55 -3.10
C LEU A 460 -23.16 2.18 -3.49
N GLN A 461 -22.28 1.44 -4.16
CA GLN A 461 -20.98 1.94 -4.62
C GLN A 461 -21.15 3.05 -5.66
N ASP A 462 -22.03 2.88 -6.64
CA ASP A 462 -22.21 3.86 -7.72
C ASP A 462 -22.94 5.12 -7.25
N VAL A 463 -23.94 4.98 -6.40
CA VAL A 463 -24.64 6.12 -5.77
C VAL A 463 -23.69 6.90 -4.87
N SER A 464 -22.81 6.24 -4.13
CA SER A 464 -21.83 6.88 -3.25
C SER A 464 -20.82 7.77 -3.98
N LYS A 465 -20.60 7.55 -5.28
CA LYS A 465 -19.77 8.43 -6.13
C LYS A 465 -20.39 9.82 -6.33
N VAL A 466 -21.69 9.93 -6.20
CA VAL A 466 -22.44 11.18 -6.35
C VAL A 466 -22.71 11.79 -4.97
N ARG A 467 -23.37 11.04 -4.09
CA ARG A 467 -23.71 11.45 -2.73
C ARG A 467 -24.11 10.21 -1.90
N TYR A 468 -23.98 10.30 -0.59
CA TYR A 468 -24.44 9.27 0.34
C TYR A 468 -25.93 9.39 0.65
N TYR A 469 -26.63 8.26 0.66
CA TYR A 469 -28.06 8.18 0.91
C TYR A 469 -28.40 7.09 1.94
N GLY A 470 -29.57 7.20 2.57
CA GLY A 470 -30.07 6.18 3.50
C GLY A 470 -30.77 5.02 2.81
N VAL A 471 -31.16 4.01 3.61
CA VAL A 471 -31.84 2.78 3.17
C VAL A 471 -33.01 3.05 2.22
N THR A 472 -33.89 3.98 2.58
CA THR A 472 -35.08 4.31 1.80
C THR A 472 -34.74 4.77 0.38
N MET A 473 -33.78 5.67 0.25
CA MET A 473 -33.37 6.19 -1.07
C MET A 473 -32.69 5.12 -1.92
N LEU A 474 -31.80 4.32 -1.34
CA LEU A 474 -31.16 3.21 -2.06
C LEU A 474 -32.23 2.19 -2.53
N THR A 475 -33.20 1.87 -1.69
CA THR A 475 -34.33 1.01 -2.07
C THR A 475 -35.16 1.60 -3.21
N ASP A 476 -35.41 2.92 -3.18
CA ASP A 476 -36.18 3.62 -4.21
C ASP A 476 -35.45 3.62 -5.56
N ILE A 477 -34.13 3.80 -5.56
CA ILE A 477 -33.26 3.70 -6.75
C ILE A 477 -33.32 2.29 -7.34
N LEU A 478 -33.09 1.28 -6.52
CA LEU A 478 -33.11 -0.13 -6.94
C LEU A 478 -34.47 -0.55 -7.52
N ARG A 479 -35.55 0.02 -7.04
CA ARG A 479 -36.90 -0.22 -7.55
C ARG A 479 -37.30 0.65 -8.76
N GLY A 480 -36.47 1.62 -9.13
CA GLY A 480 -36.76 2.54 -10.22
C GLY A 480 -37.92 3.50 -9.90
N ALA A 481 -37.95 4.01 -8.66
CA ALA A 481 -39.00 4.95 -8.25
C ALA A 481 -38.82 6.32 -8.93
N ASN A 482 -39.86 6.79 -9.62
CA ASN A 482 -39.85 8.05 -10.34
C ASN A 482 -40.25 9.22 -9.39
N SER A 483 -39.42 9.48 -8.38
CA SER A 483 -39.64 10.60 -7.45
C SER A 483 -38.81 11.82 -7.87
N LYS A 484 -39.38 13.04 -7.61
CA LYS A 484 -38.70 14.30 -7.88
C LYS A 484 -37.28 14.33 -7.30
N ARG A 485 -37.07 13.73 -6.13
CA ARG A 485 -35.78 13.69 -5.44
C ARG A 485 -34.74 12.79 -6.16
N ILE A 486 -35.19 11.76 -6.84
CA ILE A 486 -34.33 10.90 -7.67
C ILE A 486 -33.90 11.65 -8.93
N LEU A 487 -34.86 12.27 -9.63
CA LEU A 487 -34.66 13.02 -10.86
C LEU A 487 -33.78 14.26 -10.66
N ASP A 488 -34.06 15.05 -9.61
CA ASP A 488 -33.30 16.27 -9.30
C ASP A 488 -31.83 15.97 -8.96
N ASN A 489 -31.49 14.74 -8.57
CA ASN A 489 -30.11 14.31 -8.26
C ASN A 489 -29.49 13.39 -9.34
N GLY A 490 -30.16 13.18 -10.47
CA GLY A 490 -29.68 12.36 -11.58
C GLY A 490 -29.49 10.87 -11.24
N LEU A 491 -30.21 10.36 -10.22
CA LEU A 491 -30.02 8.99 -9.71
C LEU A 491 -30.67 7.93 -10.62
N GLU A 492 -31.50 8.33 -11.57
CA GLU A 492 -32.02 7.48 -12.64
C GLU A 492 -30.94 7.07 -13.65
N MET A 493 -29.77 7.74 -13.63
CA MET A 493 -28.63 7.40 -14.48
C MET A 493 -27.72 6.34 -13.86
N VAL A 494 -27.97 5.92 -12.61
CA VAL A 494 -27.22 4.84 -11.97
C VAL A 494 -27.49 3.52 -12.67
N PRO A 495 -26.48 2.71 -13.03
CA PRO A 495 -26.66 1.46 -13.80
C PRO A 495 -27.68 0.49 -13.19
N GLU A 496 -27.76 0.43 -11.85
CA GLU A 496 -28.65 -0.46 -11.12
C GLU A 496 -30.06 0.13 -10.89
N TYR A 497 -30.36 1.32 -11.44
CA TYR A 497 -31.68 1.93 -11.31
C TYR A 497 -32.78 1.04 -11.89
N GLY A 498 -33.75 0.69 -11.05
CA GLY A 498 -34.89 -0.13 -11.42
C GLY A 498 -34.59 -1.62 -11.65
N MET A 499 -33.35 -2.08 -11.43
CA MET A 499 -33.00 -3.49 -11.65
C MET A 499 -33.76 -4.45 -10.71
N LEU A 500 -34.15 -4.00 -9.52
CA LEU A 500 -34.90 -4.78 -8.53
C LEU A 500 -36.37 -4.36 -8.41
N LYS A 501 -36.96 -3.75 -9.45
CA LYS A 501 -38.33 -3.24 -9.43
C LYS A 501 -39.38 -4.31 -9.11
N GLU A 502 -39.11 -5.58 -9.45
CA GLU A 502 -40.00 -6.73 -9.24
C GLU A 502 -39.91 -7.32 -7.81
N ILE A 503 -38.89 -6.93 -7.04
CA ILE A 503 -38.72 -7.38 -5.66
C ILE A 503 -39.53 -6.48 -4.72
N PRO A 504 -40.25 -7.03 -3.74
CA PRO A 504 -40.97 -6.22 -2.73
C PRO A 504 -40.01 -5.26 -2.03
N ARG A 505 -40.52 -4.05 -1.71
CA ARG A 505 -39.74 -3.00 -1.04
C ARG A 505 -39.13 -3.49 0.27
N GLU A 506 -39.93 -4.18 1.06
CA GLU A 506 -39.57 -4.72 2.36
C GLU A 506 -38.47 -5.75 2.26
N THR A 507 -38.53 -6.65 1.30
CA THR A 507 -37.46 -7.65 1.05
C THR A 507 -36.13 -6.99 0.73
N ILE A 508 -36.10 -5.92 -0.11
CA ILE A 508 -34.87 -5.18 -0.39
C ILE A 508 -34.34 -4.49 0.88
N GLN A 509 -35.21 -3.92 1.69
CA GLN A 509 -34.84 -3.28 2.95
C GLN A 509 -34.26 -4.30 3.94
N ASN A 510 -34.87 -5.47 4.07
CA ASN A 510 -34.38 -6.57 4.92
C ASN A 510 -33.01 -7.07 4.45
N ILE A 511 -32.79 -7.19 3.14
CA ILE A 511 -31.46 -7.52 2.58
C ILE A 511 -30.43 -6.44 2.95
N ILE A 512 -30.76 -5.17 2.81
CA ILE A 512 -29.87 -4.06 3.18
C ILE A 512 -29.56 -4.09 4.69
N GLU A 513 -30.57 -4.35 5.54
CA GLU A 513 -30.39 -4.44 6.99
C GLU A 513 -29.54 -5.66 7.39
N TRP A 514 -29.74 -6.80 6.74
CA TRP A 514 -28.86 -7.95 6.93
C TRP A 514 -27.42 -7.62 6.54
N LEU A 515 -27.21 -6.95 5.39
CA LEU A 515 -25.87 -6.51 4.94
C LEU A 515 -25.23 -5.50 5.92
N ILE A 516 -26.02 -4.70 6.62
CA ILE A 516 -25.54 -3.80 7.69
C ILE A 516 -25.11 -4.63 8.92
N ASN A 517 -25.91 -5.61 9.32
CA ASN A 517 -25.62 -6.46 10.47
C ASN A 517 -24.38 -7.35 10.25
N GLU A 518 -24.19 -7.84 9.03
CA GLU A 518 -23.04 -8.64 8.62
C GLU A 518 -21.83 -7.79 8.21
N HIS A 519 -21.89 -6.47 8.43
CA HIS A 519 -20.79 -5.54 8.19
C HIS A 519 -20.36 -5.36 6.71
N TYR A 520 -21.19 -5.71 5.74
CA TYR A 520 -20.97 -5.35 4.33
C TYR A 520 -21.32 -3.88 4.05
N ILE A 521 -22.25 -3.32 4.81
CA ILE A 521 -22.70 -1.93 4.73
C ILE A 521 -22.58 -1.29 6.11
N LEU A 522 -22.06 -0.06 6.18
CA LEU A 522 -22.04 0.78 7.36
C LEU A 522 -23.19 1.79 7.28
N LYS A 523 -24.01 1.89 8.34
CA LYS A 523 -25.04 2.91 8.49
C LYS A 523 -24.59 3.93 9.54
N THR A 524 -24.55 5.23 9.19
CA THR A 524 -24.15 6.28 10.14
C THR A 524 -25.16 6.45 11.26
N LYS A 525 -24.74 7.01 12.40
CA LYS A 525 -25.60 7.25 13.58
C LYS A 525 -26.14 8.68 13.66
N GLU A 526 -26.11 9.43 12.57
CA GLU A 526 -26.60 10.80 12.51
C GLU A 526 -28.16 10.90 12.52
N LYS A 527 -28.68 12.12 12.69
CA LYS A 527 -30.12 12.37 12.62
C LYS A 527 -30.73 11.90 11.29
N TYR A 528 -29.97 11.90 10.23
CA TYR A 528 -30.32 11.38 8.90
C TYR A 528 -29.30 10.34 8.47
N PRO A 529 -29.47 9.07 8.87
CA PRO A 529 -28.49 8.03 8.60
C PRO A 529 -28.26 7.81 7.10
N VAL A 530 -27.00 7.71 6.70
CA VAL A 530 -26.58 7.36 5.34
C VAL A 530 -25.80 6.05 5.32
N LEU A 531 -25.70 5.43 4.15
CA LEU A 531 -25.06 4.13 3.94
C LEU A 531 -23.71 4.30 3.26
N HIS A 532 -22.75 3.50 3.67
CA HIS A 532 -21.40 3.42 3.11
C HIS A 532 -21.01 1.97 2.90
N SER A 533 -20.25 1.69 1.86
CA SER A 533 -19.65 0.37 1.67
C SER A 533 -18.50 0.17 2.66
N THR A 534 -18.46 -1.00 3.30
CA THR A 534 -17.28 -1.44 4.08
C THR A 534 -16.22 -2.04 3.15
N TYR A 535 -15.10 -2.46 3.69
CA TYR A 535 -14.09 -3.20 2.93
C TYR A 535 -14.67 -4.52 2.41
N GLU A 536 -15.35 -5.29 3.27
CA GLU A 536 -16.03 -6.52 2.91
C GLU A 536 -17.10 -6.29 1.84
N GLY A 537 -17.85 -5.17 1.93
CA GLY A 537 -18.85 -4.80 0.94
C GLY A 537 -18.28 -4.41 -0.42
N LEU A 538 -17.04 -3.90 -0.47
CA LEU A 538 -16.34 -3.62 -1.73
C LEU A 538 -15.72 -4.88 -2.35
N HIS A 539 -15.39 -5.88 -1.52
CA HIS A 539 -14.74 -7.14 -1.93
C HIS A 539 -15.64 -8.35 -1.63
N TYR A 540 -16.94 -8.15 -1.67
CA TYR A 540 -17.94 -9.16 -1.28
C TYR A 540 -17.83 -10.46 -2.10
N SER A 541 -17.36 -10.41 -3.34
CA SER A 541 -17.12 -11.61 -4.16
C SER A 541 -16.15 -12.62 -3.53
N GLU A 542 -15.29 -12.17 -2.59
CA GLU A 542 -14.34 -13.02 -1.86
C GLU A 542 -14.89 -13.49 -0.50
N SER A 543 -15.81 -12.72 0.09
CA SER A 543 -16.32 -12.92 1.47
C SER A 543 -17.75 -13.45 1.52
N LEU A 544 -18.57 -13.25 0.48
CA LEU A 544 -19.94 -13.75 0.39
C LEU A 544 -19.95 -15.22 0.01
N THR A 545 -19.79 -16.08 1.00
CA THR A 545 -19.78 -17.55 0.82
C THR A 545 -21.19 -18.12 0.67
N LYS A 546 -21.30 -19.37 0.16
CA LYS A 546 -22.56 -20.12 0.11
C LYS A 546 -23.26 -20.18 1.46
N THR A 547 -22.50 -20.39 2.55
CA THR A 547 -23.01 -20.40 3.93
C THR A 547 -23.64 -19.05 4.31
N LYS A 548 -23.03 -17.93 3.94
CA LYS A 548 -23.58 -16.59 4.19
C LYS A 548 -24.88 -16.33 3.43
N LEU A 549 -25.01 -16.84 2.22
CA LEU A 549 -26.25 -16.76 1.45
C LEU A 549 -27.35 -17.64 2.04
N GLU A 550 -27.02 -18.79 2.64
CA GLU A 550 -27.96 -19.63 3.38
C GLU A 550 -28.42 -18.94 4.68
N GLU A 551 -27.52 -18.25 5.39
CA GLU A 551 -27.85 -17.42 6.56
C GLU A 551 -28.81 -16.27 6.17
N LEU A 552 -28.55 -15.58 5.06
CA LEU A 552 -29.43 -14.54 4.54
C LEU A 552 -30.80 -15.11 4.18
N LYS A 553 -30.85 -16.27 3.51
CA LYS A 553 -32.09 -16.96 3.19
C LYS A 553 -32.92 -17.23 4.45
N ALA A 554 -32.30 -17.83 5.47
CA ALA A 554 -32.94 -18.12 6.74
C ALA A 554 -33.39 -16.84 7.49
N TYR A 555 -32.64 -15.74 7.35
CA TYR A 555 -33.02 -14.43 7.90
C TYR A 555 -34.30 -13.89 7.24
N LEU A 556 -34.40 -13.95 5.90
CA LEU A 556 -35.60 -13.50 5.17
C LEU A 556 -36.83 -14.35 5.44
N GLU A 557 -36.67 -15.66 5.67
CA GLU A 557 -37.76 -16.57 5.99
C GLU A 557 -38.33 -16.35 7.41
N LYS A 558 -37.53 -15.83 8.34
CA LYS A 558 -37.99 -15.52 9.72
C LYS A 558 -38.89 -14.28 9.82
N ASP A 559 -38.72 -13.30 8.93
CA ASP A 559 -39.53 -12.09 8.93
C ASP A 559 -40.88 -12.28 8.21
N GLU A 560 -41.12 -13.42 7.55
CA GLU A 560 -42.39 -13.77 6.89
C GLU A 560 -43.28 -14.68 7.77
N ALA A 561 -42.80 -15.16 8.96
CA ALA A 561 -43.55 -15.97 9.93
C ALA A 561 -44.07 -15.12 11.09
#